data_3a180fec5c15a9ca147d269529631cd2
#
_entry.id   3a180fec5c15a9ca147d269529631cd2
#
_cell.length_a   1.000
_cell.length_b   1.000
_cell.length_c   1.000
_cell.angle_alpha   90.00
_cell.angle_beta   90.00
_cell.angle_gamma   90.00
#
_symmetry.space_group_name_H-M   'P 1'
#
loop_
_entity.id
_entity.type
_entity.pdbx_description
1 polymer ?
#
loop_
_entity_poly.entity_id
_entity_poly.type
_entity_poly.pdbx_seq_one_letter_code
_entity_poly.pdbx_strand_id
1 'polypeptide(L)'
;MKELFNLKSYFTFLSRNKIYTAINVFGLSVALMFVMLIGLYVWQETNVDRQHSKAHRIYLVGTNFDAQGSDGTDGTHHAVARHLRKHYPEIERTCGFTLNRIDIAHDDEFVTAQVLMTDSTFFDFFDFPLLQGDRQTCLKDRQGTVITQRFARKLFGTDNALGRTIVWNDSIRFRVTGVVADFDNTIINQGVDMLVDFYYEKYFNRASIDETFPGMVNFTGW
;
A
#
# COMPACT_ATOMS: atom_id res chain seq x y z
N MET A 1 -13.25 55.61 -18.74
CA MET A 1 -14.29 54.74 -19.30
C MET A 1 -14.52 53.60 -18.36
N LYS A 2 -15.59 53.66 -17.55
CA LYS A 2 -15.99 52.60 -16.63
C LYS A 2 -17.06 51.79 -17.34
N GLU A 3 -16.70 50.70 -18.01
CA GLU A 3 -17.59 49.64 -18.39
C GLU A 3 -17.93 48.84 -17.12
N LEU A 4 -18.79 49.43 -16.32
CA LEU A 4 -19.44 48.69 -15.24
C LEU A 4 -20.34 47.65 -15.91
N PHE A 5 -19.89 46.39 -15.92
CA PHE A 5 -20.71 45.25 -16.22
C PHE A 5 -22.07 45.44 -15.51
N ASN A 6 -23.11 45.64 -16.30
CA ASN A 6 -24.44 45.95 -15.75
C ASN A 6 -25.09 44.63 -15.29
N LEU A 7 -24.59 44.12 -14.16
CA LEU A 7 -25.02 42.84 -13.54
C LEU A 7 -26.55 42.77 -13.45
N LYS A 8 -27.22 43.93 -13.22
CA LYS A 8 -28.67 43.97 -13.13
C LYS A 8 -29.35 43.66 -14.47
N SER A 9 -28.80 44.13 -15.60
CA SER A 9 -29.29 43.79 -16.94
C SER A 9 -29.06 42.29 -17.25
N TYR A 10 -27.91 41.76 -16.85
CA TYR A 10 -27.59 40.33 -17.02
C TYR A 10 -28.56 39.42 -16.24
N PHE A 11 -28.81 39.73 -14.96
CA PHE A 11 -29.77 38.95 -14.17
C PHE A 11 -31.21 39.08 -14.71
N THR A 12 -31.59 40.21 -15.23
CA THR A 12 -32.91 40.40 -15.87
C THR A 12 -33.02 39.55 -17.16
N PHE A 13 -31.97 39.46 -17.95
CA PHE A 13 -31.94 38.59 -19.12
C PHE A 13 -32.04 37.12 -18.74
N LEU A 14 -31.28 36.67 -17.73
CA LEU A 14 -31.38 35.29 -17.20
C LEU A 14 -32.76 34.94 -16.70
N SER A 15 -33.41 35.84 -15.97
CA SER A 15 -34.76 35.59 -15.42
C SER A 15 -35.87 35.54 -16.47
N ARG A 16 -35.69 36.21 -17.62
CA ARG A 16 -36.61 36.16 -18.75
C ARG A 16 -36.45 34.89 -19.61
N ASN A 17 -35.21 34.33 -19.69
CA ASN A 17 -34.90 33.18 -20.51
C ASN A 17 -34.61 31.93 -19.62
N LYS A 18 -35.56 31.56 -18.77
CA LYS A 18 -35.36 30.53 -17.73
C LYS A 18 -34.86 29.18 -18.27
N ILE A 19 -35.42 28.67 -19.37
CA ILE A 19 -35.08 27.37 -19.95
C ILE A 19 -33.65 27.41 -20.48
N TYR A 20 -33.29 28.44 -21.23
CA TYR A 20 -31.93 28.63 -21.76
C TYR A 20 -30.91 28.73 -20.62
N THR A 21 -31.23 29.51 -19.59
CA THR A 21 -30.39 29.67 -18.40
C THR A 21 -30.23 28.34 -17.66
N ALA A 22 -31.30 27.60 -17.48
CA ALA A 22 -31.24 26.27 -16.82
C ALA A 22 -30.36 25.29 -17.57
N ILE A 23 -30.48 25.20 -18.92
CA ILE A 23 -29.66 24.32 -19.74
C ILE A 23 -28.17 24.70 -19.63
N ASN A 24 -27.85 25.98 -19.71
CA ASN A 24 -26.45 26.44 -19.62
C ASN A 24 -25.86 26.23 -18.24
N VAL A 25 -26.60 26.50 -17.16
CA VAL A 25 -26.16 26.27 -15.79
C VAL A 25 -25.96 24.78 -15.55
N PHE A 26 -26.92 23.95 -15.98
CA PHE A 26 -26.80 22.49 -15.85
C PHE A 26 -25.59 21.96 -16.61
N GLY A 27 -25.41 22.35 -17.89
CA GLY A 27 -24.27 21.93 -18.70
C GLY A 27 -22.94 22.35 -18.09
N LEU A 28 -22.84 23.61 -17.61
CA LEU A 28 -21.64 24.10 -16.94
C LEU A 28 -21.38 23.35 -15.63
N SER A 29 -22.42 23.07 -14.84
CA SER A 29 -22.30 22.34 -13.59
C SER A 29 -21.79 20.93 -13.81
N VAL A 30 -22.31 20.22 -14.82
CA VAL A 30 -21.84 18.88 -15.19
C VAL A 30 -20.38 18.93 -15.67
N ALA A 31 -20.03 19.89 -16.52
CA ALA A 31 -18.66 20.04 -16.98
C ALA A 31 -17.67 20.30 -15.82
N LEU A 32 -18.02 21.22 -14.90
CA LEU A 32 -17.20 21.50 -13.72
C LEU A 32 -17.07 20.28 -12.79
N MET A 33 -18.16 19.52 -12.64
CA MET A 33 -18.12 18.28 -11.86
C MET A 33 -17.07 17.31 -12.41
N PHE A 34 -17.03 17.08 -13.73
CA PHE A 34 -16.05 16.20 -14.35
C PHE A 34 -14.62 16.75 -14.21
N VAL A 35 -14.42 18.04 -14.41
CA VAL A 35 -13.11 18.67 -14.20
C VAL A 35 -12.62 18.49 -12.78
N MET A 36 -13.50 18.68 -11.78
CA MET A 36 -13.15 18.49 -10.37
C MET A 36 -12.84 17.02 -10.06
N LEU A 37 -13.62 16.07 -10.57
CA LEU A 37 -13.37 14.63 -10.39
C LEU A 37 -12.03 14.21 -10.99
N ILE A 38 -11.73 14.65 -12.22
CA ILE A 38 -10.44 14.38 -12.86
C ILE A 38 -9.30 15.04 -12.07
N GLY A 39 -9.48 16.27 -11.63
CA GLY A 39 -8.49 16.98 -10.82
C GLY A 39 -8.20 16.26 -9.49
N LEU A 40 -9.23 15.79 -8.80
CA LEU A 40 -9.09 15.00 -7.57
C LEU A 40 -8.40 13.67 -7.83
N TYR A 41 -8.77 12.97 -8.90
CA TYR A 41 -8.13 11.72 -9.29
C TYR A 41 -6.62 11.92 -9.58
N VAL A 42 -6.28 12.88 -10.42
CA VAL A 42 -4.88 13.19 -10.73
C VAL A 42 -4.12 13.60 -9.47
N TRP A 43 -4.74 14.41 -8.61
CA TRP A 43 -4.10 14.81 -7.34
C TRP A 43 -3.85 13.61 -6.43
N GLN A 44 -4.80 12.68 -6.31
CA GLN A 44 -4.66 11.46 -5.54
C GLN A 44 -3.54 10.59 -6.09
N GLU A 45 -3.52 10.34 -7.41
CA GLU A 45 -2.53 9.51 -8.09
C GLU A 45 -1.10 10.08 -7.97
N THR A 46 -0.97 11.39 -8.11
CA THR A 46 0.35 12.06 -8.02
C THR A 46 0.88 12.22 -6.60
N ASN A 47 0.05 11.97 -5.59
CA ASN A 47 0.45 12.06 -4.17
C ASN A 47 0.66 10.70 -3.50
N VAL A 48 0.63 9.61 -4.26
CA VAL A 48 0.93 8.27 -3.74
C VAL A 48 2.37 8.25 -3.19
N ASP A 49 2.54 7.62 -2.02
CA ASP A 49 3.83 7.42 -1.32
C ASP A 49 4.65 8.69 -1.00
N ARG A 50 4.10 9.89 -1.18
CA ARG A 50 4.79 11.13 -0.80
C ARG A 50 5.04 11.28 0.70
N GLN A 51 4.37 10.48 1.50
CA GLN A 51 4.56 10.42 2.96
C GLN A 51 5.92 9.87 3.37
N HIS A 52 6.63 9.17 2.46
CA HIS A 52 7.92 8.57 2.76
C HIS A 52 9.05 9.56 2.49
N SER A 53 9.86 9.84 3.50
CA SER A 53 10.98 10.79 3.43
C SER A 53 12.01 10.42 2.35
N LYS A 54 12.14 9.12 2.07
CA LYS A 54 13.08 8.57 1.09
C LYS A 54 12.45 8.21 -0.26
N ALA A 55 11.19 8.60 -0.51
CA ALA A 55 10.45 8.20 -1.72
C ALA A 55 11.25 8.42 -3.03
N HIS A 56 12.00 9.52 -3.12
CA HIS A 56 12.82 9.84 -4.30
C HIS A 56 14.06 8.95 -4.51
N ARG A 57 14.37 8.06 -3.54
CA ARG A 57 15.50 7.13 -3.57
C ARG A 57 15.07 5.66 -3.52
N ILE A 58 13.78 5.41 -3.51
CA ILE A 58 13.20 4.06 -3.51
C ILE A 58 12.87 3.69 -4.95
N TYR A 59 13.36 2.54 -5.39
CA TYR A 59 13.13 2.01 -6.72
C TYR A 59 12.55 0.61 -6.60
N LEU A 60 11.50 0.35 -7.37
CA LEU A 60 10.96 -0.99 -7.53
C LEU A 60 11.79 -1.75 -8.56
N VAL A 61 12.20 -2.96 -8.22
CA VAL A 61 12.98 -3.82 -9.12
C VAL A 61 12.07 -4.89 -9.70
N GLY A 62 11.82 -4.79 -10.98
CA GLY A 62 11.06 -5.78 -11.76
C GLY A 62 11.97 -6.71 -12.55
N THR A 63 11.39 -7.78 -13.08
CA THR A 63 12.06 -8.71 -14.01
C THR A 63 11.41 -8.60 -15.39
N ASN A 64 12.24 -8.43 -16.41
CA ASN A 64 11.79 -8.50 -17.79
C ASN A 64 12.13 -9.88 -18.35
N PHE A 65 11.11 -10.61 -18.82
CA PHE A 65 11.26 -11.96 -19.39
C PHE A 65 11.49 -11.96 -20.90
N ASP A 66 11.17 -10.87 -21.57
CA ASP A 66 11.36 -10.75 -22.99
C ASP A 66 12.55 -9.84 -23.30
N ALA A 67 13.49 -10.37 -24.12
CA ALA A 67 14.62 -9.59 -24.64
C ALA A 67 14.15 -8.38 -25.49
N GLN A 68 12.89 -8.37 -25.91
CA GLN A 68 12.26 -7.27 -26.68
C GLN A 68 11.53 -6.25 -25.80
N GLY A 69 11.47 -6.46 -24.48
CA GLY A 69 11.01 -5.47 -23.50
C GLY A 69 9.50 -5.25 -23.40
N SER A 70 8.68 -6.17 -23.93
CA SER A 70 7.23 -6.01 -23.95
C SER A 70 6.50 -6.56 -22.72
N ASP A 71 7.05 -7.53 -22.02
CA ASP A 71 6.39 -8.21 -20.90
C ASP A 71 7.28 -8.21 -19.65
N GLY A 72 7.42 -7.03 -19.02
CA GLY A 72 8.00 -6.90 -17.70
C GLY A 72 7.00 -7.20 -16.59
N THR A 73 7.46 -7.74 -15.46
CA THR A 73 6.68 -7.82 -14.23
C THR A 73 7.31 -6.95 -13.16
N ASP A 74 6.47 -6.33 -12.34
CA ASP A 74 6.91 -5.51 -11.19
C ASP A 74 7.51 -6.36 -10.06
N GLY A 75 7.73 -7.65 -10.31
CA GLY A 75 8.29 -8.60 -9.36
C GLY A 75 9.62 -9.18 -9.83
N THR A 76 10.43 -9.58 -8.84
CA THR A 76 11.70 -10.26 -9.09
C THR A 76 11.95 -11.35 -8.05
N HIS A 77 12.89 -12.26 -8.33
CA HIS A 77 13.25 -13.30 -7.37
C HIS A 77 13.98 -12.72 -6.16
N HIS A 78 13.69 -13.22 -4.95
CA HIS A 78 14.29 -12.75 -3.70
C HIS A 78 15.85 -12.77 -3.74
N ALA A 79 16.46 -13.73 -4.42
CA ALA A 79 17.91 -13.79 -4.60
C ALA A 79 18.48 -12.56 -5.30
N VAL A 80 17.70 -11.86 -6.13
CA VAL A 80 18.14 -10.63 -6.82
C VAL A 80 18.47 -9.53 -5.82
N ALA A 81 17.67 -9.36 -4.78
CA ALA A 81 17.90 -8.37 -3.72
C ALA A 81 19.28 -8.58 -3.05
N ARG A 82 19.63 -9.85 -2.77
CA ARG A 82 20.93 -10.20 -2.20
C ARG A 82 22.06 -9.97 -3.19
N HIS A 83 21.88 -10.35 -4.46
CA HIS A 83 22.86 -10.16 -5.51
C HIS A 83 23.16 -8.68 -5.74
N LEU A 84 22.12 -7.86 -5.84
CA LEU A 84 22.24 -6.42 -6.02
C LEU A 84 23.07 -5.78 -4.90
N ARG A 85 22.73 -6.06 -3.65
CA ARG A 85 23.45 -5.51 -2.50
C ARG A 85 24.93 -5.95 -2.44
N LYS A 86 25.25 -7.16 -2.95
CA LYS A 86 26.62 -7.68 -2.93
C LYS A 86 27.50 -7.06 -4.03
N HIS A 87 26.94 -6.75 -5.18
CA HIS A 87 27.71 -6.37 -6.38
C HIS A 87 27.61 -4.89 -6.72
N TYR A 88 26.64 -4.17 -6.17
CA TYR A 88 26.39 -2.76 -6.46
C TYR A 88 26.44 -1.93 -5.16
N PRO A 89 27.60 -1.33 -4.85
CA PRO A 89 27.77 -0.56 -3.60
C PRO A 89 26.92 0.71 -3.56
N GLU A 90 26.38 1.16 -4.69
CA GLU A 90 25.44 2.29 -4.78
C GLU A 90 24.09 1.96 -4.15
N ILE A 91 23.77 0.66 -4.02
CA ILE A 91 22.54 0.19 -3.39
C ILE A 91 22.74 0.12 -1.88
N GLU A 92 22.22 1.11 -1.19
CA GLU A 92 22.35 1.24 0.26
C GLU A 92 21.64 0.07 1.00
N ARG A 93 20.42 -0.27 0.57
CA ARG A 93 19.60 -1.33 1.18
C ARG A 93 18.64 -1.95 0.15
N THR A 94 18.17 -3.14 0.47
CA THR A 94 17.09 -3.82 -0.27
C THR A 94 16.03 -4.26 0.71
N CYS A 95 14.77 -4.24 0.28
CA CYS A 95 13.62 -4.74 1.02
C CYS A 95 12.76 -5.59 0.09
N GLY A 96 12.60 -6.87 0.42
CA GLY A 96 11.67 -7.75 -0.27
C GLY A 96 10.31 -7.75 0.44
N PHE A 97 9.25 -7.81 -0.35
CA PHE A 97 7.92 -8.04 0.20
C PHE A 97 7.01 -8.77 -0.80
N THR A 98 6.04 -9.50 -0.27
CA THR A 98 4.99 -10.16 -1.06
C THR A 98 3.69 -10.15 -0.28
N LEU A 99 2.57 -10.15 -1.00
CA LEU A 99 1.24 -10.15 -0.43
C LEU A 99 0.58 -11.50 -0.58
N ASN A 100 0.08 -12.02 0.55
CA ASN A 100 -0.67 -13.24 0.59
C ASN A 100 -1.92 -13.07 1.46
N ARG A 101 -2.85 -14.02 1.36
CA ARG A 101 -4.03 -14.09 2.23
C ARG A 101 -3.92 -15.32 3.09
N ILE A 102 -4.22 -15.17 4.37
CA ILE A 102 -4.27 -16.27 5.34
C ILE A 102 -5.56 -16.20 6.14
N ASP A 103 -6.01 -17.37 6.57
CA ASP A 103 -7.12 -17.46 7.50
C ASP A 103 -6.57 -17.69 8.92
N ILE A 104 -6.94 -16.80 9.81
CA ILE A 104 -6.52 -16.77 11.20
C ILE A 104 -7.67 -17.32 12.04
N ALA A 105 -7.38 -18.30 12.88
CA ALA A 105 -8.33 -18.75 13.88
C ALA A 105 -8.45 -17.72 15.00
N HIS A 106 -9.67 -17.27 15.25
CA HIS A 106 -10.01 -16.34 16.33
C HIS A 106 -11.35 -16.75 16.94
N ASP A 107 -11.33 -17.13 18.19
CA ASP A 107 -12.45 -17.79 18.87
C ASP A 107 -12.91 -19.02 18.06
N ASP A 108 -14.18 -19.12 17.70
CA ASP A 108 -14.73 -20.23 16.89
C ASP A 108 -14.88 -19.89 15.40
N GLU A 109 -14.30 -18.77 14.94
CA GLU A 109 -14.41 -18.29 13.57
C GLU A 109 -13.03 -18.15 12.90
N PHE A 110 -13.04 -18.14 11.55
CA PHE A 110 -11.88 -17.79 10.76
C PHE A 110 -11.98 -16.35 10.25
N VAL A 111 -10.92 -15.58 10.47
CA VAL A 111 -10.80 -14.21 9.97
C VAL A 111 -9.74 -14.19 8.88
N THR A 112 -10.15 -13.91 7.66
CA THR A 112 -9.19 -13.72 6.56
C THR A 112 -8.43 -12.42 6.77
N ALA A 113 -7.10 -12.51 6.74
CA ALA A 113 -6.16 -11.41 6.84
C ALA A 113 -5.31 -11.30 5.57
N GLN A 114 -5.10 -10.08 5.11
CA GLN A 114 -4.13 -9.78 4.06
C GLN A 114 -2.77 -9.52 4.69
N VAL A 115 -1.81 -10.39 4.38
CA VAL A 115 -0.49 -10.42 5.00
C VAL A 115 0.56 -9.93 4.04
N LEU A 116 1.31 -8.94 4.47
CA LEU A 116 2.54 -8.50 3.82
C LEU A 116 3.72 -9.27 4.46
N MET A 117 4.29 -10.20 3.71
CA MET A 117 5.51 -10.89 4.11
C MET A 117 6.70 -10.06 3.67
N THR A 118 7.55 -9.67 4.59
CA THR A 118 8.60 -8.69 4.32
C THR A 118 9.84 -8.89 5.16
N ASP A 119 10.93 -8.26 4.75
CA ASP A 119 12.18 -8.24 5.51
C ASP A 119 12.09 -7.34 6.73
N SER A 120 12.96 -7.58 7.71
CA SER A 120 13.08 -6.74 8.92
C SER A 120 13.49 -5.28 8.62
N THR A 121 13.94 -5.00 7.40
CA THR A 121 14.32 -3.66 6.94
C THR A 121 13.14 -2.81 6.45
N PHE A 122 11.92 -3.34 6.44
CA PHE A 122 10.73 -2.67 5.92
C PHE A 122 10.56 -1.24 6.45
N PHE A 123 10.64 -1.08 7.75
CA PHE A 123 10.52 0.24 8.38
C PHE A 123 11.73 1.15 8.17
N ASP A 124 12.84 0.67 7.62
CA ASP A 124 13.96 1.51 7.19
C ASP A 124 13.68 2.21 5.85
N PHE A 125 12.81 1.60 5.02
CA PHE A 125 12.36 2.13 3.74
C PHE A 125 11.12 3.00 3.87
N PHE A 126 10.12 2.52 4.60
CA PHE A 126 8.77 3.08 4.62
C PHE A 126 8.48 3.74 5.96
N ASP A 127 8.07 5.01 5.94
CA ASP A 127 7.83 5.83 7.13
C ASP A 127 6.39 5.68 7.65
N PHE A 128 5.81 4.47 7.59
CA PHE A 128 4.50 4.24 8.20
C PHE A 128 4.58 4.48 9.71
N PRO A 129 3.62 5.25 10.27
CA PRO A 129 3.61 5.55 11.70
C PRO A 129 3.38 4.29 12.53
N LEU A 130 4.37 3.88 13.31
CA LEU A 130 4.21 2.81 14.31
C LEU A 130 3.56 3.42 15.56
N LEU A 131 2.36 2.96 15.88
CA LEU A 131 1.56 3.46 17.01
C LEU A 131 1.96 2.81 18.33
N GLN A 132 2.39 1.52 18.26
CA GLN A 132 2.86 0.76 19.42
C GLN A 132 4.01 -0.14 18.99
N GLY A 133 4.93 -0.40 19.89
CA GLY A 133 6.13 -1.19 19.65
C GLY A 133 7.35 -0.34 19.33
N ASP A 134 8.46 -1.02 19.01
CA ASP A 134 9.71 -0.36 18.64
C ASP A 134 10.03 -0.64 17.18
N ARG A 135 10.19 0.43 16.40
CA ARG A 135 10.47 0.41 14.97
C ARG A 135 11.70 -0.40 14.57
N GLN A 136 12.70 -0.45 15.44
CA GLN A 136 13.96 -1.14 15.17
C GLN A 136 13.88 -2.64 15.42
N THR A 137 12.93 -3.10 16.23
CA THR A 137 12.90 -4.48 16.73
C THR A 137 11.63 -5.25 16.36
N CYS A 138 10.54 -4.56 16.00
CA CYS A 138 9.23 -5.17 15.82
C CYS A 138 9.16 -6.26 14.73
N LEU A 139 10.04 -6.23 13.71
CA LEU A 139 10.12 -7.25 12.65
C LEU A 139 11.41 -8.10 12.71
N LYS A 140 12.18 -8.05 13.80
CA LYS A 140 13.41 -8.86 13.94
C LYS A 140 13.15 -10.29 14.40
N ASP A 141 12.08 -10.50 15.15
CA ASP A 141 11.67 -11.82 15.60
C ASP A 141 10.79 -12.47 14.51
N ARG A 142 11.15 -13.66 14.05
CA ARG A 142 10.34 -14.40 13.08
C ARG A 142 8.93 -14.71 13.55
N GLN A 143 8.75 -14.89 14.87
CA GLN A 143 7.44 -15.07 15.48
C GLN A 143 6.75 -13.73 15.81
N GLY A 144 7.43 -12.62 15.58
CA GLY A 144 6.87 -11.28 15.70
C GLY A 144 5.97 -10.94 14.52
N THR A 145 4.90 -10.22 14.79
CA THR A 145 4.04 -9.63 13.77
C THR A 145 3.70 -8.20 14.11
N VAL A 146 3.67 -7.35 13.09
CA VAL A 146 3.11 -6.00 13.19
C VAL A 146 1.74 -6.02 12.55
N ILE A 147 0.74 -5.50 13.23
CA ILE A 147 -0.63 -5.44 12.71
C ILE A 147 -1.09 -4.00 12.53
N THR A 148 -2.03 -3.77 11.61
CA THR A 148 -2.64 -2.46 11.45
C THR A 148 -3.62 -2.15 12.58
N GLN A 149 -3.85 -0.87 12.83
CA GLN A 149 -4.81 -0.44 13.85
C GLN A 149 -6.22 -0.97 13.54
N ARG A 150 -6.62 -0.90 12.27
CA ARG A 150 -7.90 -1.47 11.81
C ARG A 150 -8.01 -2.96 12.13
N PHE A 151 -6.96 -3.73 11.88
CA PHE A 151 -6.96 -5.16 12.14
C PHE A 151 -6.92 -5.48 13.64
N ALA A 152 -6.21 -4.69 14.44
CA ALA A 152 -6.23 -4.79 15.89
C ALA A 152 -7.65 -4.62 16.46
N ARG A 153 -8.39 -3.64 15.98
CA ARG A 153 -9.80 -3.43 16.34
C ARG A 153 -10.70 -4.57 15.88
N LYS A 154 -10.49 -5.03 14.64
CA LYS A 154 -11.27 -6.12 14.05
C LYS A 154 -11.09 -7.44 14.83
N LEU A 155 -9.84 -7.78 15.20
CA LEU A 155 -9.51 -9.06 15.79
C LEU A 155 -9.66 -9.04 17.33
N PHE A 156 -9.32 -7.95 17.97
CA PHE A 156 -9.24 -7.88 19.44
C PHE A 156 -10.20 -6.87 20.08
N GLY A 157 -10.95 -6.12 19.28
CA GLY A 157 -11.86 -5.09 19.78
C GLY A 157 -11.15 -3.88 20.42
N THR A 158 -9.84 -3.75 20.28
CA THR A 158 -9.04 -2.69 20.91
C THR A 158 -7.83 -2.30 20.06
N ASP A 159 -7.38 -1.06 20.23
CA ASP A 159 -6.13 -0.60 19.60
C ASP A 159 -4.89 -1.13 20.34
N ASN A 160 -5.03 -1.52 21.62
CA ASN A 160 -3.91 -2.06 22.40
C ASN A 160 -3.79 -3.56 22.20
N ALA A 161 -3.05 -3.96 21.18
CA ALA A 161 -2.87 -5.36 20.80
C ALA A 161 -1.44 -5.88 21.09
N LEU A 162 -0.53 -5.05 21.60
CA LEU A 162 0.86 -5.43 21.83
C LEU A 162 0.97 -6.65 22.74
N GLY A 163 1.77 -7.63 22.36
CA GLY A 163 1.99 -8.87 23.12
C GLY A 163 0.90 -9.94 22.96
N ARG A 164 -0.23 -9.64 22.30
CA ARG A 164 -1.26 -10.64 22.02
C ARG A 164 -0.76 -11.66 20.99
N THR A 165 -1.40 -12.82 20.98
CA THR A 165 -1.03 -13.94 20.09
C THR A 165 -2.08 -14.11 19.01
N ILE A 166 -1.61 -14.31 17.78
CA ILE A 166 -2.40 -14.65 16.60
C ILE A 166 -1.98 -16.05 16.16
N VAL A 167 -2.95 -16.93 15.86
CA VAL A 167 -2.68 -18.30 15.45
C VAL A 167 -3.05 -18.48 13.98
N TRP A 168 -2.09 -18.95 13.18
CA TRP A 168 -2.30 -19.30 11.78
C TRP A 168 -2.10 -20.82 11.61
N ASN A 169 -3.04 -21.44 10.91
CA ASN A 169 -2.99 -22.86 10.54
C ASN A 169 -2.74 -23.79 11.75
N ASP A 170 -3.39 -23.49 12.88
CA ASP A 170 -3.37 -24.22 14.17
C ASP A 170 -1.99 -24.47 14.79
N SER A 171 -0.91 -24.13 14.10
CA SER A 171 0.45 -24.45 14.53
C SER A 171 1.38 -23.24 14.60
N ILE A 172 1.18 -22.24 13.77
CA ILE A 172 2.05 -21.07 13.71
C ILE A 172 1.47 -19.97 14.61
N ARG A 173 2.25 -19.58 15.61
CA ARG A 173 1.87 -18.56 16.58
C ARG A 173 2.70 -17.31 16.35
N PHE A 174 2.02 -16.20 16.07
CA PHE A 174 2.62 -14.88 15.99
C PHE A 174 2.32 -14.09 17.25
N ARG A 175 3.35 -13.44 17.79
CA ARG A 175 3.18 -12.47 18.87
C ARG A 175 3.14 -11.07 18.26
N VAL A 176 2.14 -10.27 18.58
CA VAL A 176 2.05 -8.89 18.15
C VAL A 176 3.18 -8.08 18.80
N THR A 177 4.12 -7.63 18.00
CA THR A 177 5.32 -6.87 18.38
C THR A 177 5.18 -5.38 18.03
N GLY A 178 4.16 -5.02 17.27
CA GLY A 178 3.85 -3.64 16.96
C GLY A 178 2.45 -3.46 16.40
N VAL A 179 1.95 -2.24 16.54
CA VAL A 179 0.73 -1.78 15.86
C VAL A 179 1.09 -0.58 15.01
N VAL A 180 0.80 -0.64 13.72
CA VAL A 180 1.06 0.40 12.73
C VAL A 180 -0.24 1.07 12.31
N ALA A 181 -0.18 2.34 11.89
CA ALA A 181 -1.31 3.00 11.24
C ALA A 181 -1.72 2.24 9.98
N ASP A 182 -2.97 2.42 9.54
CA ASP A 182 -3.46 1.77 8.33
C ASP A 182 -2.66 2.24 7.09
N PHE A 183 -2.54 1.34 6.11
CA PHE A 183 -1.81 1.60 4.87
C PHE A 183 -2.71 2.35 3.90
N ASP A 184 -2.63 3.67 3.94
CA ASP A 184 -3.39 4.55 3.07
C ASP A 184 -2.46 5.21 2.04
N ASN A 185 -2.98 5.44 0.83
CA ASN A 185 -2.33 6.19 -0.24
C ASN A 185 -0.90 5.71 -0.56
N THR A 186 -0.72 4.41 -0.74
CA THR A 186 0.55 3.75 -1.01
C THR A 186 0.45 2.75 -2.15
N ILE A 187 1.56 2.52 -2.88
CA ILE A 187 1.69 1.43 -3.86
C ILE A 187 1.66 0.06 -3.17
N ILE A 188 2.07 -0.03 -1.91
CA ILE A 188 1.87 -1.21 -1.10
C ILE A 188 0.37 -1.37 -0.90
N ASN A 189 -0.17 -2.45 -1.43
CA ASN A 189 -1.60 -2.67 -1.58
C ASN A 189 -2.42 -2.23 -0.36
N GLN A 190 -3.41 -1.38 -0.63
CA GLN A 190 -4.39 -0.96 0.37
C GLN A 190 -5.16 -2.19 0.86
N GLY A 191 -5.17 -2.41 2.16
CA GLY A 191 -5.85 -3.55 2.75
C GLY A 191 -4.93 -4.53 3.48
N VAL A 192 -3.64 -4.23 3.58
CA VAL A 192 -2.73 -4.97 4.47
C VAL A 192 -3.27 -4.94 5.89
N ASP A 193 -3.38 -6.11 6.49
CA ASP A 193 -3.84 -6.32 7.85
C ASP A 193 -2.67 -6.58 8.80
N MET A 194 -1.67 -7.34 8.35
CA MET A 194 -0.51 -7.69 9.16
C MET A 194 0.77 -7.85 8.35
N LEU A 195 1.91 -7.65 9.00
CA LEU A 195 3.25 -7.85 8.48
C LEU A 195 3.92 -8.99 9.23
N VAL A 196 4.52 -9.91 8.50
CA VAL A 196 5.30 -11.02 9.04
C VAL A 196 6.63 -11.18 8.32
N ASP A 197 7.56 -11.91 8.92
CA ASP A 197 8.86 -12.21 8.31
C ASP A 197 8.69 -12.96 6.97
N PHE A 198 9.47 -12.58 5.98
CA PHE A 198 9.47 -13.18 4.64
C PHE A 198 9.68 -14.71 4.64
N TYR A 199 10.28 -15.26 5.70
CA TYR A 199 10.46 -16.69 5.88
C TYR A 199 9.16 -17.51 5.73
N TYR A 200 8.01 -16.92 6.02
CA TYR A 200 6.71 -17.61 5.93
C TYR A 200 6.21 -17.76 4.49
N GLU A 201 6.83 -17.09 3.52
CA GLU A 201 6.53 -17.28 2.09
C GLU A 201 6.69 -18.74 1.64
N LYS A 202 7.54 -19.53 2.31
CA LYS A 202 7.74 -20.97 2.03
C LYS A 202 6.46 -21.80 2.11
N TYR A 203 5.44 -21.36 2.81
CA TYR A 203 4.16 -22.06 2.92
C TYR A 203 3.29 -21.84 1.68
N PHE A 204 3.56 -20.79 0.90
CA PHE A 204 2.87 -20.46 -0.34
C PHE A 204 3.70 -20.87 -1.55
N ASN A 205 4.98 -20.55 -1.50
CA ASN A 205 5.89 -20.81 -2.60
C ASN A 205 7.27 -21.21 -2.07
N ARG A 206 7.54 -22.50 -2.01
CA ARG A 206 8.84 -23.01 -1.55
C ARG A 206 10.00 -22.57 -2.42
N ALA A 207 9.76 -22.37 -3.72
CA ALA A 207 10.79 -21.94 -4.66
C ALA A 207 11.27 -20.52 -4.39
N SER A 208 10.46 -19.68 -3.76
CA SER A 208 10.82 -18.29 -3.48
C SER A 208 11.93 -18.13 -2.46
N ILE A 209 12.14 -19.14 -1.60
CA ILE A 209 13.15 -19.11 -0.52
C ILE A 209 14.38 -19.93 -0.89
N ASP A 210 14.26 -20.83 -1.85
CA ASP A 210 15.38 -21.65 -2.31
C ASP A 210 16.35 -20.78 -3.13
N GLU A 211 17.55 -20.56 -2.57
CA GLU A 211 18.60 -19.75 -3.19
C GLU A 211 19.11 -20.36 -4.50
N THR A 212 18.87 -21.63 -4.72
CA THR A 212 19.34 -22.40 -5.88
C THR A 212 18.31 -22.44 -7.02
N PHE A 213 17.05 -22.04 -6.73
CA PHE A 213 15.97 -22.14 -7.68
C PHE A 213 15.71 -20.78 -8.39
N PRO A 214 15.77 -20.73 -9.73
CA PRO A 214 15.49 -19.51 -10.49
C PRO A 214 13.99 -19.22 -10.62
N GLY A 215 13.19 -19.61 -9.66
CA GLY A 215 11.74 -19.37 -9.65
C GLY A 215 11.39 -17.91 -9.38
N MET A 216 10.30 -17.45 -9.96
CA MET A 216 9.77 -16.12 -9.77
C MET A 216 9.09 -15.97 -8.42
N VAL A 217 9.40 -14.92 -7.71
CA VAL A 217 8.56 -14.36 -6.65
C VAL A 217 7.69 -13.29 -7.29
N ASN A 218 6.41 -13.51 -7.33
CA ASN A 218 5.49 -12.46 -7.77
C ASN A 218 5.41 -11.39 -6.68
N PHE A 219 6.10 -10.30 -6.88
CA PHE A 219 5.81 -9.05 -6.19
C PHE A 219 4.64 -8.41 -6.94
N THR A 220 3.43 -8.66 -6.50
CA THR A 220 2.27 -7.92 -7.00
C THR A 220 2.21 -6.59 -6.29
N GLY A 221 3.03 -5.63 -6.74
CA GLY A 221 2.82 -4.21 -6.49
C GLY A 221 2.22 -3.61 -7.75
N TRP A 222 1.09 -3.00 -7.62
CA TRP A 222 0.45 -2.16 -8.65
C TRP A 222 0.88 -0.72 -8.48
#